data_f60ef077c14cc0dff1d63c34752a15e4
#
_entry.id   f60ef077c14cc0dff1d63c34752a15e4
#
_cell.length_a   1.000
_cell.length_b   1.000
_cell.length_c   1.000
_cell.angle_alpha   90.00
_cell.angle_beta   90.00
_cell.angle_gamma   90.00
#
_symmetry.space_group_name_H-M   'P 1'
#
loop_
_entity.id
_entity.type
_entity.pdbx_description
1 polymer ?
#
loop_
_entity_poly.entity_id
_entity_poly.type
_entity_poly.pdbx_seq_one_letter_code
_entity_poly.pdbx_strand_id
1 'polypeptide(L)'
;MSIATAVSTINVPFYGSDLYVVSVDNEAYTPMRPIIDGMGLTYQGQADKLKSRFAKGVREIMIPTKGGEQTMLCLALRKLNGWLQTISPNKVRPEIRDSVIRYQEECDDVLYEYWTKGEVKNPRKAKKSLPGKITPEQQEAIKQLVMTRGKALPKENQAKAMITMWSSLKSHFGCSYKEINDDQFTEALSFA
;
A
#
# COMPACT_ATOMS: atom_id res chain seq x y z
N MET A 1 18.86 -22.52 -7.07
CA MET A 1 18.57 -21.19 -7.64
C MET A 1 17.07 -21.10 -7.88
N SER A 2 16.43 -20.06 -7.41
CA SER A 2 14.99 -19.85 -7.66
C SER A 2 14.81 -19.00 -8.91
N ILE A 3 13.86 -19.38 -9.78
CA ILE A 3 13.52 -18.63 -10.99
C ILE A 3 12.37 -17.71 -10.66
N ALA A 4 12.39 -16.47 -11.13
CA ALA A 4 11.30 -15.52 -10.95
C ALA A 4 10.04 -16.02 -11.68
N THR A 5 8.93 -16.16 -10.94
CA THR A 5 7.64 -16.64 -11.49
C THR A 5 6.86 -15.50 -12.17
N ALA A 6 7.04 -14.28 -11.71
CA ALA A 6 6.47 -13.08 -12.30
C ALA A 6 7.35 -11.88 -12.00
N VAL A 7 7.41 -10.97 -12.95
CA VAL A 7 8.12 -9.69 -12.84
C VAL A 7 7.09 -8.57 -12.94
N SER A 8 7.06 -7.69 -11.94
CA SER A 8 6.21 -6.51 -11.93
C SER A 8 6.96 -5.31 -11.39
N THR A 9 6.52 -4.11 -11.79
CA THR A 9 7.03 -2.86 -11.23
C THR A 9 5.99 -2.33 -10.26
N ILE A 10 6.40 -2.09 -9.02
CA ILE A 10 5.55 -1.42 -8.04
C ILE A 10 6.08 0.00 -7.90
N ASN A 11 5.22 0.98 -8.16
CA ASN A 11 5.54 2.36 -7.81
C ASN A 11 5.50 2.49 -6.29
N VAL A 12 6.66 2.48 -5.68
CA VAL A 12 6.82 2.81 -4.26
C VAL A 12 7.22 4.27 -4.23
N PRO A 13 6.61 5.12 -3.38
CA PRO A 13 6.94 6.54 -3.27
C PRO A 13 8.32 6.73 -2.62
N PHE A 14 9.29 5.96 -3.08
CA PHE A 14 10.66 6.00 -2.65
C PHE A 14 11.48 6.69 -3.73
N TYR A 15 11.80 7.95 -3.54
CA TYR A 15 12.60 8.80 -4.43
C TYR A 15 12.07 9.02 -5.86
N GLY A 16 10.77 8.83 -6.10
CA GLY A 16 10.20 8.96 -7.45
C GLY A 16 10.67 7.88 -8.44
N SER A 17 11.33 6.84 -7.94
CA SER A 17 11.78 5.70 -8.72
C SER A 17 10.85 4.51 -8.54
N ASP A 18 10.57 3.81 -9.64
CA ASP A 18 9.82 2.57 -9.60
C ASP A 18 10.66 1.46 -8.96
N LEU A 19 10.08 0.77 -8.00
CA LEU A 19 10.71 -0.40 -7.39
C LEU A 19 10.44 -1.63 -8.27
N TYR A 20 11.50 -2.24 -8.74
CA TYR A 20 11.42 -3.49 -9.47
C TYR A 20 11.14 -4.65 -8.49
N VAL A 21 10.08 -5.40 -8.73
CA VAL A 21 9.64 -6.48 -7.85
C VAL A 21 9.49 -7.77 -8.64
N VAL A 22 10.02 -8.85 -8.12
CA VAL A 22 9.88 -10.19 -8.64
C VAL A 22 9.14 -11.07 -7.64
N SER A 23 8.26 -11.93 -8.09
CA SER A 23 7.55 -12.89 -7.26
C SER A 23 8.20 -14.26 -7.37
N VAL A 24 8.50 -14.88 -6.23
CA VAL A 24 9.02 -16.25 -6.13
C VAL A 24 8.33 -16.93 -4.95
N ASP A 25 7.77 -18.10 -5.17
CA ASP A 25 7.06 -18.87 -4.13
C ASP A 25 5.98 -18.03 -3.39
N ASN A 26 5.24 -17.21 -4.13
CA ASN A 26 4.21 -16.31 -3.62
C ASN A 26 4.74 -15.22 -2.64
N GLU A 27 6.04 -14.98 -2.61
CA GLU A 27 6.66 -13.89 -1.86
C GLU A 27 7.31 -12.88 -2.82
N ALA A 28 7.15 -11.60 -2.52
CA ALA A 28 7.69 -10.50 -3.32
C ALA A 28 9.12 -10.17 -2.90
N TYR A 29 10.02 -10.09 -3.87
CA TYR A 29 11.43 -9.74 -3.71
C TYR A 29 11.81 -8.54 -4.57
N THR A 30 12.80 -7.78 -4.13
CA THR A 30 13.38 -6.68 -4.92
C THR A 30 14.88 -6.86 -5.10
N PRO A 31 15.43 -6.69 -6.32
CA PRO A 31 16.87 -6.70 -6.53
C PRO A 31 17.53 -5.53 -5.81
N MET A 32 18.53 -5.81 -5.00
CA MET A 32 19.13 -4.80 -4.13
C MET A 32 20.16 -3.93 -4.83
N ARG A 33 20.82 -4.43 -5.87
CA ARG A 33 21.88 -3.67 -6.55
C ARG A 33 21.41 -2.33 -7.11
N PRO A 34 20.31 -2.24 -7.87
CA PRO A 34 19.81 -0.96 -8.38
C PRO A 34 19.48 0.05 -7.26
N ILE A 35 18.95 -0.44 -6.14
CA ILE A 35 18.60 0.41 -4.98
C ILE A 35 19.87 0.94 -4.32
N ILE A 36 20.83 0.06 -4.04
CA ILE A 36 22.11 0.41 -3.39
C ILE A 36 22.90 1.41 -4.23
N ASP A 37 23.03 1.13 -5.53
CA ASP A 37 23.75 2.00 -6.47
C ASP A 37 23.01 3.34 -6.65
N GLY A 38 21.69 3.32 -6.73
CA GLY A 38 20.84 4.51 -6.77
C GLY A 38 21.02 5.41 -5.54
N MET A 39 21.23 4.83 -4.37
CA MET A 39 21.49 5.55 -3.12
C MET A 39 22.94 6.04 -3.00
N GLY A 40 23.84 5.64 -3.89
CA GLY A 40 25.27 5.98 -3.84
C GLY A 40 26.03 5.21 -2.77
N LEU A 41 25.50 4.09 -2.33
CA LEU A 41 26.14 3.23 -1.33
C LEU A 41 27.07 2.20 -1.97
N THR A 42 28.09 1.77 -1.23
CA THR A 42 29.02 0.72 -1.67
C THR A 42 28.31 -0.64 -1.65
N TYR A 43 28.16 -1.27 -2.82
CA TYR A 43 27.43 -2.53 -2.98
C TYR A 43 27.96 -3.63 -2.07
N GLN A 44 29.30 -3.86 -2.03
CA GLN A 44 29.89 -4.96 -1.26
C GLN A 44 29.50 -4.88 0.21
N GLY A 45 29.68 -3.72 0.84
CA GLY A 45 29.36 -3.56 2.27
C GLY A 45 27.86 -3.74 2.58
N GLN A 46 26.97 -3.40 1.65
CA GLN A 46 25.55 -3.62 1.81
C GLN A 46 25.18 -5.09 1.54
N ALA A 47 25.81 -5.75 0.58
CA ALA A 47 25.60 -7.16 0.31
C ALA A 47 26.00 -8.04 1.52
N ASP A 48 27.13 -7.74 2.16
CA ASP A 48 27.57 -8.43 3.37
C ASP A 48 26.59 -8.22 4.54
N LYS A 49 26.12 -6.99 4.73
CA LYS A 49 25.07 -6.66 5.70
C LYS A 49 23.77 -7.41 5.42
N LEU A 50 23.34 -7.48 4.18
CA LEU A 50 22.14 -8.21 3.77
C LEU A 50 22.27 -9.70 4.08
N LYS A 51 23.38 -10.32 3.70
CA LYS A 51 23.64 -11.75 3.94
C LYS A 51 23.78 -12.09 5.42
N SER A 52 24.33 -11.22 6.24
CA SER A 52 24.52 -11.45 7.69
C SER A 52 23.26 -11.14 8.49
N ARG A 53 22.69 -9.94 8.35
CA ARG A 53 21.59 -9.48 9.20
C ARG A 53 20.20 -9.87 8.69
N PHE A 54 20.04 -10.02 7.37
CA PHE A 54 18.76 -10.29 6.73
C PHE A 54 18.70 -11.65 6.03
N ALA A 55 19.55 -12.60 6.44
CA ALA A 55 19.71 -13.92 5.80
C ALA A 55 18.38 -14.63 5.50
N LYS A 56 17.40 -14.58 6.41
CA LYS A 56 16.07 -15.19 6.22
C LYS A 56 15.18 -14.51 5.15
N GLY A 57 15.57 -13.32 4.69
CA GLY A 57 14.84 -12.55 3.67
C GLY A 57 15.63 -12.33 2.40
N VAL A 58 16.85 -12.86 2.31
CA VAL A 58 17.73 -12.69 1.14
C VAL A 58 17.73 -13.96 0.29
N ARG A 59 17.61 -13.80 -1.02
CA ARG A 59 17.76 -14.87 -2.02
C ARG A 59 18.54 -14.37 -3.23
N GLU A 60 19.27 -15.27 -3.87
CA GLU A 60 19.80 -15.06 -5.20
C GLU A 60 18.76 -15.58 -6.21
N ILE A 61 18.25 -14.68 -7.02
CA ILE A 61 17.16 -14.92 -7.97
C ILE A 61 17.65 -14.64 -9.37
N MET A 62 17.38 -15.54 -10.30
CA MET A 62 17.62 -15.34 -11.72
C MET A 62 16.49 -14.47 -12.29
N ILE A 63 16.86 -13.32 -12.83
CA ILE A 63 15.92 -12.30 -13.32
C ILE A 63 16.21 -12.05 -14.81
N PRO A 64 15.19 -12.09 -15.67
CA PRO A 64 15.33 -11.69 -17.06
C PRO A 64 15.56 -10.17 -17.13
N THR A 65 16.64 -9.76 -17.77
CA THR A 65 16.97 -8.35 -18.02
C THR A 65 17.11 -8.11 -19.52
N LYS A 66 17.22 -6.83 -19.93
CA LYS A 66 17.47 -6.48 -21.33
C LYS A 66 18.79 -7.06 -21.87
N GLY A 67 19.74 -7.39 -20.98
CA GLY A 67 21.03 -8.00 -21.31
C GLY A 67 21.06 -9.53 -21.15
N GLY A 68 19.88 -10.18 -20.98
CA GLY A 68 19.76 -11.60 -20.72
C GLY A 68 19.44 -11.92 -19.26
N GLU A 69 19.45 -13.20 -18.91
CA GLU A 69 19.19 -13.64 -17.53
C GLU A 69 20.39 -13.33 -16.63
N GLN A 70 20.12 -12.70 -15.49
CA GLN A 70 21.13 -12.34 -14.50
C GLN A 70 20.73 -12.80 -13.11
N THR A 71 21.66 -13.44 -12.40
CA THR A 71 21.47 -13.77 -10.99
C THR A 71 21.73 -12.54 -10.14
N MET A 72 20.71 -12.10 -9.40
CA MET A 72 20.78 -10.93 -8.55
C MET A 72 20.49 -11.25 -7.10
N LEU A 73 21.20 -10.56 -6.17
CA LEU A 73 20.89 -10.60 -4.75
C LEU A 73 19.62 -9.80 -4.51
N CYS A 74 18.57 -10.48 -4.05
CA CYS A 74 17.25 -9.91 -3.82
C CYS A 74 16.88 -9.97 -2.33
N LEU A 75 16.13 -8.97 -1.87
CA LEU A 75 15.59 -8.90 -0.51
C LEU A 75 14.08 -9.01 -0.56
N ALA A 76 13.50 -9.82 0.32
CA ALA A 76 12.06 -9.88 0.50
C ALA A 76 11.49 -8.49 0.82
N LEU A 77 10.45 -8.09 0.12
CA LEU A 77 9.89 -6.73 0.22
C LEU A 77 9.48 -6.38 1.67
N ARG A 78 8.98 -7.37 2.43
CA ARG A 78 8.67 -7.22 3.86
C ARG A 78 9.88 -6.91 4.76
N LYS A 79 11.11 -7.13 4.26
CA LYS A 79 12.36 -6.83 4.98
C LYS A 79 13.02 -5.53 4.53
N LEU A 80 12.53 -4.94 3.43
CA LEU A 80 13.11 -3.73 2.85
C LEU A 80 13.12 -2.57 3.84
N ASN A 81 12.02 -2.35 4.58
CA ASN A 81 11.96 -1.33 5.62
C ASN A 81 13.05 -1.52 6.68
N GLY A 82 13.19 -2.75 7.22
CA GLY A 82 14.22 -3.04 8.21
C GLY A 82 15.64 -2.77 7.70
N TRP A 83 15.91 -3.01 6.41
CA TRP A 83 17.21 -2.66 5.82
C TRP A 83 17.37 -1.13 5.70
N LEU A 84 16.35 -0.41 5.23
CA LEU A 84 16.37 1.05 5.10
C LEU A 84 16.62 1.75 6.43
N GLN A 85 16.07 1.25 7.53
CA GLN A 85 16.34 1.74 8.88
C GLN A 85 17.82 1.58 9.31
N THR A 86 18.58 0.70 8.65
CA THR A 86 20.02 0.55 8.92
C THR A 86 20.91 1.48 8.12
N ILE A 87 20.34 2.27 7.22
CA ILE A 87 21.09 3.18 6.35
C ILE A 87 21.31 4.51 7.07
N SER A 88 22.58 4.92 7.18
CA SER A 88 22.90 6.25 7.68
C SER A 88 22.61 7.31 6.60
N PRO A 89 21.79 8.33 6.86
CA PRO A 89 21.51 9.40 5.92
C PRO A 89 22.78 10.16 5.46
N ASN A 90 23.80 10.18 6.30
CA ASN A 90 25.08 10.84 5.97
C ASN A 90 25.94 10.06 4.96
N LYS A 91 25.60 8.80 4.67
CA LYS A 91 26.33 7.94 3.73
C LYS A 91 25.67 7.83 2.36
N VAL A 92 24.48 8.37 2.20
CA VAL A 92 23.78 8.39 0.89
C VAL A 92 24.12 9.66 0.13
N ARG A 93 23.75 9.68 -1.15
CA ARG A 93 23.90 10.89 -1.98
C ARG A 93 23.15 12.07 -1.35
N PRO A 94 23.69 13.29 -1.42
CA PRO A 94 23.06 14.47 -0.81
C PRO A 94 21.62 14.71 -1.27
N GLU A 95 21.33 14.43 -2.55
CA GLU A 95 20.03 14.69 -3.19
C GLU A 95 18.89 13.84 -2.60
N ILE A 96 19.23 12.68 -2.00
CA ILE A 96 18.23 11.76 -1.45
C ILE A 96 18.25 11.70 0.09
N ARG A 97 19.17 12.43 0.73
CA ARG A 97 19.34 12.40 2.20
C ARG A 97 18.06 12.73 2.95
N ASP A 98 17.43 13.84 2.60
CA ASP A 98 16.20 14.29 3.26
C ASP A 98 15.05 13.30 3.06
N SER A 99 15.01 12.63 1.90
CA SER A 99 14.02 11.60 1.64
C SER A 99 14.25 10.35 2.49
N VAL A 100 15.52 9.98 2.75
CA VAL A 100 15.84 8.85 3.65
C VAL A 100 15.43 9.19 5.08
N ILE A 101 15.77 10.39 5.57
CA ILE A 101 15.38 10.86 6.91
C ILE A 101 13.86 10.82 7.05
N ARG A 102 13.14 11.46 6.13
CA ARG A 102 11.65 11.50 6.16
C ARG A 102 11.03 10.09 6.15
N TYR A 103 11.60 9.17 5.36
CA TYR A 103 11.10 7.79 5.34
C TYR A 103 11.32 7.08 6.67
N GLN A 104 12.48 7.27 7.30
CA GLN A 104 12.79 6.67 8.60
C GLN A 104 11.85 7.20 9.69
N GLU A 105 11.66 8.52 9.75
CA GLU A 105 10.72 9.17 10.66
C GLU A 105 9.27 8.69 10.45
N GLU A 106 8.79 8.64 9.19
CA GLU A 106 7.45 8.13 8.89
C GLU A 106 7.26 6.68 9.35
N CYS A 107 8.29 5.85 9.23
CA CYS A 107 8.22 4.47 9.70
C CYS A 107 8.16 4.37 11.23
N ASP A 108 8.88 5.22 11.92
CA ASP A 108 8.87 5.27 13.40
C ASP A 108 7.49 5.73 13.89
N ASP A 109 6.89 6.75 13.27
CA ASP A 109 5.53 7.22 13.58
C ASP A 109 4.49 6.12 13.35
N VAL A 110 4.57 5.41 12.22
CA VAL A 110 3.67 4.30 11.88
C VAL A 110 3.78 3.17 12.91
N LEU A 111 4.98 2.80 13.33
CA LEU A 111 5.19 1.76 14.35
C LEU A 111 4.68 2.22 15.71
N TYR A 112 4.91 3.48 16.08
CA TYR A 112 4.41 4.06 17.32
C TYR A 112 2.88 4.08 17.35
N GLU A 113 2.22 4.49 16.26
CA GLU A 113 0.77 4.43 16.15
C GLU A 113 0.23 2.99 16.27
N TYR A 114 0.86 2.04 15.61
CA TYR A 114 0.46 0.64 15.68
C TYR A 114 0.53 0.10 17.11
N TRP A 115 1.59 0.39 17.86
CA TRP A 115 1.75 -0.10 19.23
C TRP A 115 0.86 0.61 20.25
N THR A 116 0.53 1.87 20.01
CA THR A 116 -0.28 2.68 20.94
C THR A 116 -1.78 2.58 20.66
N LYS A 117 -2.18 2.53 19.37
CA LYS A 117 -3.58 2.53 18.94
C LYS A 117 -4.07 1.16 18.46
N GLY A 118 -3.17 0.21 18.20
CA GLY A 118 -3.47 -1.13 17.67
C GLY A 118 -3.76 -1.18 16.17
N GLU A 119 -3.89 -0.04 15.50
CA GLU A 119 -4.10 0.08 14.06
C GLU A 119 -3.41 1.30 13.46
N VAL A 120 -3.08 1.23 12.18
CA VAL A 120 -2.56 2.36 11.41
C VAL A 120 -3.37 2.52 10.13
N LYS A 121 -3.86 3.74 9.86
CA LYS A 121 -4.53 4.08 8.60
C LYS A 121 -3.53 4.66 7.61
N ASN A 122 -3.39 4.02 6.44
CA ASN A 122 -2.54 4.55 5.38
C ASN A 122 -3.27 5.69 4.63
N PRO A 123 -2.90 6.95 4.82
CA PRO A 123 -3.58 8.08 4.18
C PRO A 123 -3.39 8.07 2.65
N ARG A 124 -2.32 7.43 2.13
CA ARG A 124 -2.06 7.31 0.69
C ARG A 124 -2.99 6.30 0.01
N LYS A 125 -3.57 5.37 0.76
CA LYS A 125 -4.58 4.41 0.29
C LYS A 125 -6.01 4.88 0.53
N ALA A 126 -6.22 6.04 1.13
CA ALA A 126 -7.52 6.68 1.14
C ALA A 126 -7.97 6.80 -0.34
N LYS A 127 -9.08 6.13 -0.67
CA LYS A 127 -9.62 6.16 -2.03
C LYS A 127 -9.83 7.63 -2.37
N LYS A 128 -9.10 8.15 -3.37
CA LYS A 128 -9.38 9.48 -3.91
C LYS A 128 -10.83 9.47 -4.36
N SER A 129 -11.66 10.32 -3.79
CA SER A 129 -12.98 10.59 -4.34
C SER A 129 -12.77 11.09 -5.77
N LEU A 130 -13.57 10.62 -6.69
CA LEU A 130 -13.62 11.22 -8.02
C LEU A 130 -14.01 12.69 -7.85
N PRO A 131 -13.42 13.64 -8.60
CA PRO A 131 -13.80 15.04 -8.52
C PRO A 131 -15.32 15.20 -8.69
N GLY A 132 -15.96 15.94 -7.79
CA GLY A 132 -17.42 16.12 -7.78
C GLY A 132 -18.24 14.94 -7.25
N LYS A 133 -17.61 13.88 -6.75
CA LYS A 133 -18.29 12.74 -6.12
C LYS A 133 -18.10 12.76 -4.59
N ILE A 134 -19.05 12.11 -3.88
CA ILE A 134 -18.99 11.99 -2.42
C ILE A 134 -17.68 11.39 -1.94
N THR A 135 -17.18 11.91 -0.83
CA THR A 135 -15.94 11.47 -0.19
C THR A 135 -16.08 10.05 0.40
N PRO A 136 -14.97 9.35 0.67
CA PRO A 136 -15.01 8.06 1.36
C PRO A 136 -15.72 8.09 2.72
N GLU A 137 -15.61 9.20 3.45
CA GLU A 137 -16.28 9.43 4.73
C GLU A 137 -17.79 9.54 4.53
N GLN A 138 -18.23 10.26 3.51
CA GLN A 138 -19.62 10.39 3.12
C GLN A 138 -20.21 9.05 2.62
N GLN A 139 -19.43 8.27 1.87
CA GLN A 139 -19.81 6.91 1.47
C GLN A 139 -20.02 6.00 2.68
N GLU A 140 -19.11 6.07 3.65
CA GLU A 140 -19.23 5.26 4.87
C GLU A 140 -20.43 5.73 5.73
N ALA A 141 -20.71 7.02 5.79
CA ALA A 141 -21.88 7.54 6.50
C ALA A 141 -23.20 6.98 5.91
N ILE A 142 -23.37 6.97 4.59
CA ILE A 142 -24.53 6.36 3.92
C ILE A 142 -24.62 4.87 4.27
N LYS A 143 -23.50 4.15 4.19
CA LYS A 143 -23.44 2.72 4.49
C LYS A 143 -23.82 2.42 5.94
N GLN A 144 -23.28 3.18 6.89
CA GLN A 144 -23.60 3.03 8.31
C GLN A 144 -25.08 3.31 8.59
N LEU A 145 -25.66 4.30 7.92
CA LEU A 145 -27.08 4.63 8.07
C LEU A 145 -27.97 3.47 7.58
N VAL A 146 -27.73 2.94 6.39
CA VAL A 146 -28.44 1.77 5.85
C VAL A 146 -28.31 0.56 6.78
N MET A 147 -27.10 0.28 7.27
CA MET A 147 -26.86 -0.82 8.18
C MET A 147 -27.57 -0.64 9.52
N THR A 148 -27.57 0.57 10.08
CA THR A 148 -28.22 0.88 11.36
C THR A 148 -29.73 0.75 11.23
N ARG A 149 -30.33 1.32 10.18
CA ARG A 149 -31.77 1.21 9.91
C ARG A 149 -32.18 -0.25 9.65
N GLY A 150 -31.39 -0.98 8.87
CA GLY A 150 -31.65 -2.40 8.62
C GLY A 150 -31.59 -3.26 9.87
N LYS A 151 -30.60 -3.03 10.75
CA LYS A 151 -30.45 -3.76 12.03
C LYS A 151 -31.52 -3.41 13.07
N ALA A 152 -32.17 -2.26 12.97
CA ALA A 152 -33.26 -1.88 13.85
C ALA A 152 -34.55 -2.72 13.63
N LEU A 153 -34.62 -3.43 12.50
CA LEU A 153 -35.78 -4.29 12.17
C LEU A 153 -35.62 -5.71 12.74
N PRO A 154 -36.71 -6.47 12.86
CA PRO A 154 -36.67 -7.88 13.23
C PRO A 154 -35.77 -8.69 12.30
N LYS A 155 -35.04 -9.67 12.84
CA LYS A 155 -34.00 -10.44 12.12
C LYS A 155 -34.43 -10.96 10.74
N GLU A 156 -35.68 -11.39 10.65
CA GLU A 156 -36.30 -11.94 9.43
C GLU A 156 -36.34 -10.90 8.27
N ASN A 157 -36.47 -9.63 8.62
CA ASN A 157 -36.66 -8.53 7.64
C ASN A 157 -35.39 -7.76 7.36
N GLN A 158 -34.33 -7.92 8.14
CA GLN A 158 -33.11 -7.11 8.04
C GLN A 158 -32.47 -7.16 6.65
N ALA A 159 -32.24 -8.37 6.14
CA ALA A 159 -31.61 -8.55 4.82
C ALA A 159 -32.44 -7.95 3.69
N LYS A 160 -33.78 -8.20 3.71
CA LYS A 160 -34.70 -7.67 2.71
C LYS A 160 -34.75 -6.15 2.74
N ALA A 161 -34.82 -5.56 3.93
CA ALA A 161 -34.85 -4.12 4.10
C ALA A 161 -33.54 -3.45 3.60
N MET A 162 -32.36 -4.01 3.93
CA MET A 162 -31.10 -3.48 3.42
C MET A 162 -31.01 -3.54 1.89
N ILE A 163 -31.44 -4.64 1.28
CA ILE A 163 -31.49 -4.79 -0.17
C ILE A 163 -32.42 -3.74 -0.79
N THR A 164 -33.59 -3.52 -0.19
CA THR A 164 -34.55 -2.52 -0.65
C THR A 164 -33.97 -1.11 -0.56
N MET A 165 -33.33 -0.73 0.55
CA MET A 165 -32.70 0.58 0.71
C MET A 165 -31.60 0.81 -0.31
N TRP A 166 -30.72 -0.18 -0.54
CA TRP A 166 -29.68 -0.09 -1.58
C TRP A 166 -30.27 0.01 -3.00
N SER A 167 -31.32 -0.73 -3.25
CA SER A 167 -32.02 -0.70 -4.57
C SER A 167 -32.69 0.65 -4.80
N SER A 168 -33.33 1.22 -3.77
CA SER A 168 -33.96 2.54 -3.83
C SER A 168 -32.94 3.65 -4.09
N LEU A 169 -31.81 3.64 -3.36
CA LEU A 169 -30.71 4.57 -3.60
C LEU A 169 -30.20 4.48 -5.05
N LYS A 170 -29.95 3.27 -5.53
CA LYS A 170 -29.48 3.06 -6.90
C LYS A 170 -30.49 3.52 -7.94
N SER A 171 -31.78 3.27 -7.72
CA SER A 171 -32.85 3.67 -8.63
C SER A 171 -33.02 5.18 -8.67
N HIS A 172 -32.96 5.85 -7.50
CA HIS A 172 -33.14 7.29 -7.40
C HIS A 172 -32.00 8.10 -8.05
N PHE A 173 -30.73 7.71 -7.73
CA PHE A 173 -29.57 8.43 -8.26
C PHE A 173 -29.05 7.90 -9.61
N GLY A 174 -29.60 6.81 -10.12
CA GLY A 174 -29.20 6.19 -11.39
C GLY A 174 -27.78 5.62 -11.39
N CYS A 175 -27.09 5.59 -10.23
CA CYS A 175 -25.72 5.15 -10.10
C CYS A 175 -25.48 4.40 -8.78
N SER A 176 -24.29 3.85 -8.59
CA SER A 176 -23.90 3.29 -7.30
C SER A 176 -23.79 4.39 -6.25
N TYR A 177 -24.15 4.10 -4.98
CA TYR A 177 -23.99 5.08 -3.89
C TYR A 177 -22.58 5.68 -3.78
N LYS A 178 -21.57 5.00 -4.31
CA LYS A 178 -20.18 5.48 -4.36
C LYS A 178 -19.93 6.55 -5.43
N GLU A 179 -20.83 6.66 -6.37
CA GLU A 179 -20.74 7.55 -7.54
C GLU A 179 -21.73 8.71 -7.48
N ILE A 180 -22.45 8.87 -6.36
CA ILE A 180 -23.33 9.99 -6.08
C ILE A 180 -22.51 11.28 -6.08
N ASN A 181 -23.08 12.38 -6.61
CA ASN A 181 -22.41 13.67 -6.59
C ASN A 181 -22.38 14.25 -5.16
N ASP A 182 -21.35 15.03 -4.84
CA ASP A 182 -21.15 15.61 -3.51
C ASP A 182 -22.31 16.54 -3.09
N ASP A 183 -22.86 17.31 -4.03
CA ASP A 183 -24.02 18.18 -3.82
C ASP A 183 -25.30 17.40 -3.47
N GLN A 184 -25.39 16.14 -3.81
CA GLN A 184 -26.52 15.23 -3.54
C GLN A 184 -26.37 14.42 -2.26
N PHE A 185 -25.29 14.63 -1.48
CA PHE A 185 -25.00 13.83 -0.29
C PHE A 185 -26.11 13.92 0.78
N THR A 186 -26.60 15.13 1.05
CA THR A 186 -27.69 15.35 2.04
C THR A 186 -28.99 14.64 1.61
N GLU A 187 -29.28 14.67 0.32
CA GLU A 187 -30.44 13.97 -0.24
C GLU A 187 -30.25 12.44 -0.11
N ALA A 188 -29.05 11.93 -0.38
CA ALA A 188 -28.74 10.51 -0.23
C ALA A 188 -28.88 10.01 1.21
N LEU A 189 -28.53 10.82 2.22
CA LEU A 189 -28.77 10.49 3.63
C LEU A 189 -30.26 10.44 3.98
N SER A 190 -31.08 11.30 3.41
CA SER A 190 -32.54 11.27 3.66
C SER A 190 -33.22 10.06 3.02
N PHE A 191 -32.65 9.57 1.91
CA PHE A 191 -33.16 8.42 1.15
C PHE A 191 -32.73 7.08 1.72
N ALA A 192 -31.58 7.02 2.42
CA ALA A 192 -30.98 5.81 2.98
C ALA A 192 -31.61 5.44 4.33
#